data_613abd3bd446a985647cc4c825ac8e95
#
_entry.id   613abd3bd446a985647cc4c825ac8e95
#
_cell.length_a   1.000
_cell.length_b   1.000
_cell.length_c   1.000
_cell.angle_alpha   90.00
_cell.angle_beta   90.00
_cell.angle_gamma   90.00
#
_symmetry.space_group_name_H-M   'P 1'
#
loop_
_entity.id
_entity.type
_entity.pdbx_description
1 polymer ?
#
loop_
_entity_poly.entity_id
_entity_poly.type
_entity_poly.pdbx_seq_one_letter_code
_entity_poly.pdbx_strand_id
1 'polypeptide(L)' 'MNFKDLLLRAKDGDQQAKEEIFLMYCPLLFKESCVNGIFDEDLFQELSATLIHCIRMFKL' A
#
# COMPACT_ATOMS: atom_id res chain seq x y z
N MET A 1 -13.88 -4.73 -11.81
CA MET A 1 -13.67 -5.04 -10.37
C MET A 1 -13.65 -3.74 -9.60
N ASN A 2 -14.41 -3.63 -8.54
CA ASN A 2 -14.38 -2.41 -7.73
C ASN A 2 -13.34 -2.53 -6.61
N PHE A 3 -12.99 -1.39 -6.04
CA PHE A 3 -11.96 -1.33 -5.00
C PHE A 3 -12.33 -2.12 -3.76
N LYS A 4 -13.61 -2.16 -3.42
CA LYS A 4 -14.10 -2.89 -2.26
C LYS A 4 -13.82 -4.38 -2.38
N ASP A 5 -14.08 -4.96 -3.56
CA ASP A 5 -13.81 -6.38 -3.80
C ASP A 5 -12.32 -6.67 -3.68
N LEU A 6 -11.49 -5.80 -4.25
CA LEU A 6 -10.05 -5.93 -4.19
C LEU A 6 -9.56 -5.89 -2.75
N LEU A 7 -10.09 -4.96 -1.97
CA LEU A 7 -9.73 -4.81 -0.57
C LEU A 7 -10.14 -6.03 0.27
N LEU A 8 -11.33 -6.57 0.01
CA LEU A 8 -11.80 -7.79 0.69
C LEU A 8 -10.88 -8.96 0.39
N ARG A 9 -10.50 -9.15 -0.87
CA ARG A 9 -9.59 -10.21 -1.27
C ARG A 9 -8.23 -10.06 -0.61
N ALA A 10 -7.70 -8.85 -0.56
CA ALA A 10 -6.42 -8.58 0.09
C ALA A 10 -6.49 -8.90 1.59
N LYS A 11 -7.59 -8.53 2.23
CA LYS A 11 -7.80 -8.80 3.65
C LYS A 11 -7.87 -10.29 3.94
N ASP A 12 -8.43 -11.07 3.01
CA ASP A 12 -8.53 -12.52 3.14
C ASP A 12 -7.21 -13.24 2.82
N GLY A 13 -6.16 -12.52 2.52
CA GLY A 13 -4.86 -13.10 2.27
C GLY A 13 -4.51 -13.32 0.81
N ASP A 14 -5.31 -12.77 -0.12
CA ASP A 14 -4.99 -12.85 -1.55
C ASP A 14 -3.78 -11.97 -1.86
N GLN A 15 -2.64 -12.62 -2.11
CA GLN A 15 -1.38 -11.92 -2.34
C GLN A 15 -1.45 -11.03 -3.59
N GLN A 16 -2.11 -11.51 -4.64
CA GLN A 16 -2.25 -10.72 -5.86
C GLN A 16 -3.05 -9.45 -5.63
N ALA A 17 -4.12 -9.54 -4.83
CA ALA A 17 -4.91 -8.36 -4.48
C ALA A 17 -4.09 -7.36 -3.68
N LYS A 18 -3.26 -7.83 -2.75
CA LYS A 18 -2.36 -6.96 -1.99
C LYS A 18 -1.38 -6.25 -2.90
N GLU A 19 -0.81 -6.97 -3.86
CA GLU A 19 0.12 -6.39 -4.82
C GLU A 19 -0.55 -5.34 -5.70
N GLU A 20 -1.76 -5.60 -6.15
CA GLU A 20 -2.50 -4.64 -6.96
C GLU A 20 -2.78 -3.35 -6.19
N ILE A 21 -3.19 -3.47 -4.94
CA ILE A 21 -3.43 -2.30 -4.08
C ILE A 21 -2.11 -1.54 -3.87
N PHE A 22 -1.04 -2.26 -3.58
CA PHE A 22 0.27 -1.64 -3.38
C PHE A 22 0.70 -0.87 -4.63
N LEU A 23 0.53 -1.45 -5.81
CA LEU A 23 0.90 -0.78 -7.06
C LEU A 23 0.07 0.47 -7.31
N MET A 24 -1.19 0.47 -6.91
CA MET A 24 -2.03 1.66 -7.03
C MET A 24 -1.53 2.82 -6.19
N TYR A 25 -0.96 2.53 -5.03
CA TYR A 25 -0.46 3.54 -4.10
C TYR A 25 1.03 3.79 -4.23
N CYS A 26 1.74 2.99 -5.01
CA CYS A 26 3.19 3.10 -5.14
C CYS A 26 3.65 4.49 -5.57
N PRO A 27 3.03 5.14 -6.57
CA PRO A 27 3.44 6.50 -6.95
C PRO A 27 3.30 7.51 -5.81
N LEU A 28 2.23 7.37 -5.01
CA LEU A 28 2.03 8.25 -3.86
C LEU A 28 3.07 7.98 -2.78
N LEU A 29 3.33 6.71 -2.49
CA LEU A 29 4.34 6.32 -1.51
C LEU A 29 5.71 6.83 -1.92
N PHE A 30 6.05 6.72 -3.20
CA PHE A 30 7.32 7.22 -3.73
C PHE A 30 7.42 8.72 -3.55
N LYS A 31 6.37 9.45 -3.90
CA LYS A 31 6.33 10.91 -3.77
C LYS A 31 6.51 11.34 -2.33
N GLU A 32 5.81 10.69 -1.39
CA GLU A 32 5.89 11.02 0.03
C GLU A 32 7.25 10.63 0.63
N SER A 33 7.96 9.71 0.00
CA SER A 33 9.27 9.26 0.46
C SER A 33 10.42 10.13 -0.06
N CYS A 34 10.13 11.10 -0.92
CA CYS A 34 11.14 12.02 -1.41
C CYS A 34 11.24 13.23 -0.47
N VAL A 35 12.40 13.37 0.15
CA VAL A 35 12.68 14.49 1.07
C VAL A 35 13.75 15.37 0.43
N ASN A 36 13.42 16.65 0.22
CA ASN A 36 14.33 17.61 -0.42
C ASN A 36 14.85 17.12 -1.77
N GLY A 37 13.98 16.44 -2.54
CA GLY A 37 14.35 15.93 -3.86
C GLY A 37 15.14 14.64 -3.85
N ILE A 38 15.36 14.04 -2.66
CA ILE A 38 16.11 12.80 -2.51
C ILE A 38 15.16 11.70 -2.02
N PHE A 39 15.18 10.55 -2.69
CA PHE A 39 14.37 9.41 -2.31
C PHE A 39 14.91 8.78 -1.01
N ASP A 40 14.04 8.67 -0.01
CA ASP A 40 14.37 8.04 1.28
C ASP A 40 13.82 6.62 1.30
N GLU A 41 14.69 5.63 1.17
CA GLU A 41 14.33 4.22 1.12
C GLU A 41 13.70 3.75 2.43
N ASP A 42 14.24 4.19 3.57
CA ASP A 42 13.71 3.80 4.87
C ASP A 42 12.29 4.32 5.05
N LEU A 43 12.04 5.56 4.66
CA LEU A 43 10.71 6.14 4.74
C LEU A 43 9.74 5.40 3.82
N PHE A 44 10.18 5.03 2.63
CA PHE A 44 9.36 4.26 1.69
C PHE A 44 8.97 2.90 2.31
N GLN A 45 9.92 2.23 2.95
CA GLN A 45 9.66 0.95 3.61
C GLN A 45 8.66 1.11 4.76
N GLU A 46 8.81 2.14 5.57
CA GLU A 46 7.88 2.41 6.67
C GLU A 46 6.48 2.69 6.16
N LEU A 47 6.35 3.51 5.12
CA LEU A 47 5.05 3.83 4.55
C LEU A 47 4.41 2.60 3.90
N SER A 48 5.20 1.76 3.25
CA SER A 48 4.71 0.52 2.66
C SER A 48 4.20 -0.44 3.74
N ALA A 49 4.92 -0.58 4.82
CA ALA A 49 4.50 -1.41 5.96
C ALA A 49 3.21 -0.87 6.58
N THR A 50 3.09 0.44 6.69
CA THR A 50 1.88 1.08 7.21
C THR A 50 0.70 0.79 6.31
N LEU A 51 0.88 0.86 5.00
CA LEU A 51 -0.19 0.55 4.04
C LEU A 51 -0.67 -0.89 4.21
N ILE A 52 0.25 -1.84 4.31
CA ILE A 52 -0.10 -3.25 4.50
C ILE A 52 -0.84 -3.45 5.82
N HIS A 53 -0.38 -2.79 6.88
CA HIS A 53 -1.04 -2.83 8.17
C HIS A 53 -2.48 -2.29 8.09
N CYS A 54 -2.67 -1.18 7.39
CA CYS A 54 -3.99 -0.59 7.21
C CYS A 54 -4.94 -1.53 6.48
N ILE A 55 -4.45 -2.26 5.46
CA ILE A 55 -5.26 -3.24 4.75
C ILE A 55 -5.75 -4.32 5.70
N ARG A 56 -4.86 -4.83 6.55
CA ARG A 56 -5.20 -5.88 7.52
C ARG A 56 -6.23 -5.42 8.54
N MET A 57 -6.12 -4.18 8.97
CA MET A 57 -6.97 -3.64 10.03
C MET A 57 -8.25 -3.01 9.52
N PHE A 58 -8.41 -2.92 8.20
CA PHE A 58 -9.58 -2.29 7.61
C PHE A 58 -10.84 -3.10 7.91
N LYS A 59 -11.84 -2.42 8.44
CA LYS A 59 -13.15 -3.04 8.73
C LYS A 59 -14.16 -2.58 7.68
N LEU A 60 -14.74 -3.56 7.03
CA LEU A 60 -15.75 -3.31 6.01
C LEU A 60 -17.15 -3.43 6.56
#